data_525fef5148314792bb6b950cfb3dfcee
#
_entry.id   525fef5148314792bb6b950cfb3dfcee
#
_cell.length_a   1.000
_cell.length_b   1.000
_cell.length_c   1.000
_cell.angle_alpha   90.00
_cell.angle_beta   90.00
_cell.angle_gamma   90.00
#
_symmetry.space_group_name_H-M   'P 1'
#
loop_
_entity.id
_entity.type
_entity.pdbx_description
1 polymer ?
#
loop_
_entity_poly.entity_id
_entity_poly.type
_entity_poly.pdbx_seq_one_letter_code
_entity_poly.pdbx_strand_id
1 'polypeptide(L)'
;MRIVKFLSFLFVLFVSYNANANNAKNWLDREINIIISAYQNSDLPNENKFLMIEQTINNNFAGTGIAKFVAGKSWGSANKDTKKAYVKIFKKHLALNIASMMQGYSDQDYIFTKSVFDDKNKVNLIDMEIISDTGSLVVTWRLKKSKEKYYVIDLLVADISLIVTKRSEFNSMIKKVDNSLEKFIDVLKKHNELSFNKLIN
;
A
#
# COMPACT_ATOMS: atom_id res chain seq x y z
N MET A 1 -17.81 -45.62 -7.29
CA MET A 1 -18.07 -44.45 -8.18
C MET A 1 -18.39 -43.15 -7.46
N ARG A 2 -18.99 -43.14 -6.26
CA ARG A 2 -19.25 -41.90 -5.47
C ARG A 2 -18.00 -41.27 -4.85
N ILE A 3 -17.02 -42.04 -4.41
CA ILE A 3 -15.77 -41.56 -3.76
C ILE A 3 -14.87 -40.78 -4.74
N VAL A 4 -14.78 -41.25 -5.99
CA VAL A 4 -13.95 -40.56 -7.02
C VAL A 4 -14.50 -39.19 -7.38
N LYS A 5 -15.82 -38.99 -7.40
CA LYS A 5 -16.43 -37.67 -7.65
C LYS A 5 -16.21 -36.70 -6.49
N PHE A 6 -16.14 -37.19 -5.25
CA PHE A 6 -15.86 -36.31 -4.10
C PHE A 6 -14.39 -35.86 -4.06
N LEU A 7 -13.46 -36.74 -4.45
CA LEU A 7 -12.04 -36.40 -4.53
C LEU A 7 -11.76 -35.38 -5.62
N SER A 8 -12.42 -35.50 -6.79
CA SER A 8 -12.24 -34.50 -7.88
C SER A 8 -12.82 -33.12 -7.53
N PHE A 9 -13.89 -33.07 -6.73
CA PHE A 9 -14.46 -31.81 -6.25
C PHE A 9 -13.53 -31.11 -5.23
N LEU A 10 -12.91 -31.87 -4.34
CA LEU A 10 -11.94 -31.35 -3.38
C LEU A 10 -10.67 -30.80 -4.08
N PHE A 11 -10.22 -31.48 -5.13
CA PHE A 11 -9.06 -31.05 -5.93
C PHE A 11 -9.31 -29.74 -6.69
N VAL A 12 -10.52 -29.54 -7.21
CA VAL A 12 -10.91 -28.30 -7.91
C VAL A 12 -10.92 -27.10 -6.94
N LEU A 13 -11.34 -27.28 -5.69
CA LEU A 13 -11.29 -26.20 -4.69
C LEU A 13 -9.85 -25.79 -4.35
N PHE A 14 -8.92 -26.73 -4.19
CA PHE A 14 -7.51 -26.44 -3.93
C PHE A 14 -6.83 -25.71 -5.10
N VAL A 15 -7.14 -26.06 -6.33
CA VAL A 15 -6.60 -25.40 -7.52
C VAL A 15 -7.09 -23.96 -7.62
N SER A 16 -8.34 -23.68 -7.24
CA SER A 16 -8.91 -22.32 -7.29
C SER A 16 -8.27 -21.35 -6.29
N TYR A 17 -7.88 -21.82 -5.10
CA TYR A 17 -7.18 -20.99 -4.10
C TYR A 17 -5.78 -20.59 -4.56
N ASN A 18 -5.02 -21.54 -5.11
CA ASN A 18 -3.68 -21.24 -5.63
C ASN A 18 -3.71 -20.30 -6.84
N ALA A 19 -4.71 -20.41 -7.72
CA ALA A 19 -4.86 -19.53 -8.87
C ALA A 19 -5.10 -18.07 -8.46
N ASN A 20 -5.93 -17.81 -7.45
CA ASN A 20 -6.18 -16.46 -6.96
C ASN A 20 -4.92 -15.81 -6.36
N ALA A 21 -4.17 -16.54 -5.54
CA ALA A 21 -2.94 -16.06 -4.92
C ALA A 21 -1.86 -15.79 -5.97
N ASN A 22 -1.70 -16.66 -6.96
CA ASN A 22 -0.74 -16.48 -8.07
C ASN A 22 -1.09 -15.28 -8.95
N ASN A 23 -2.37 -15.08 -9.26
CA ASN A 23 -2.82 -13.91 -10.03
C ASN A 23 -2.54 -12.59 -9.28
N ALA A 24 -2.76 -12.57 -7.97
CA ALA A 24 -2.47 -11.42 -7.12
C ALA A 24 -0.96 -11.12 -7.08
N LYS A 25 -0.13 -12.16 -6.92
CA LYS A 25 1.33 -12.05 -6.96
C LYS A 25 1.83 -11.52 -8.30
N ASN A 26 1.37 -12.08 -9.41
CA ASN A 26 1.79 -11.65 -10.74
C ASN A 26 1.35 -10.21 -11.07
N TRP A 27 0.19 -9.78 -10.56
CA TRP A 27 -0.23 -8.40 -10.65
C TRP A 27 0.70 -7.49 -9.84
N LEU A 28 0.98 -7.84 -8.58
CA LEU A 28 1.84 -7.06 -7.71
C LEU A 28 3.26 -6.93 -8.28
N ASP A 29 3.81 -8.02 -8.81
CA ASP A 29 5.14 -8.05 -9.43
C ASP A 29 5.25 -7.04 -10.58
N ARG A 30 4.26 -7.00 -11.46
CA ARG A 30 4.24 -6.00 -12.54
C ARG A 30 4.21 -4.56 -12.01
N GLU A 31 3.40 -4.28 -10.99
CA GLU A 31 3.29 -2.93 -10.42
C GLU A 31 4.57 -2.49 -9.70
N ILE A 32 5.24 -3.42 -9.00
CA ILE A 32 6.52 -3.17 -8.34
C ILE A 32 7.62 -2.93 -9.39
N ASN A 33 7.70 -3.76 -10.43
CA ASN A 33 8.71 -3.61 -11.48
C ASN A 33 8.66 -2.25 -12.17
N ILE A 34 7.47 -1.67 -12.37
CA ILE A 34 7.34 -0.33 -12.93
C ILE A 34 8.05 0.71 -12.05
N ILE A 35 7.89 0.63 -10.74
CA ILE A 35 8.50 1.58 -9.80
C ILE A 35 10.01 1.32 -9.68
N ILE A 36 10.42 0.07 -9.54
CA ILE A 36 11.84 -0.31 -9.44
C ILE A 36 12.60 0.16 -10.68
N SER A 37 12.09 -0.12 -11.88
CA SER A 37 12.73 0.32 -13.13
C SER A 37 12.87 1.85 -13.22
N ALA A 38 11.91 2.60 -12.67
CA ALA A 38 12.02 4.06 -12.61
C ALA A 38 13.14 4.52 -11.65
N TYR A 39 13.32 3.83 -10.51
CA TYR A 39 14.36 4.18 -9.54
C TYR A 39 15.75 3.73 -9.98
N GLN A 40 15.87 2.67 -10.75
CA GLN A 40 17.11 2.22 -11.37
C GLN A 40 17.58 3.14 -12.51
N ASN A 41 16.67 3.90 -13.11
CA ASN A 41 17.03 4.88 -14.14
C ASN A 41 17.59 6.14 -13.48
N SER A 42 18.92 6.31 -13.54
CA SER A 42 19.63 7.48 -13.00
C SER A 42 19.26 8.80 -13.68
N ASP A 43 18.87 8.75 -14.96
CA ASP A 43 18.56 9.94 -15.76
C ASP A 43 17.15 10.46 -15.51
N LEU A 44 16.30 9.67 -14.81
CA LEU A 44 14.95 10.10 -14.48
C LEU A 44 14.95 11.02 -13.27
N PRO A 45 14.47 12.29 -13.40
CA PRO A 45 14.41 13.24 -12.28
C PRO A 45 13.58 12.70 -11.10
N ASN A 46 13.96 13.06 -9.87
CA ASN A 46 13.25 12.63 -8.66
C ASN A 46 11.76 13.03 -8.66
N GLU A 47 11.43 14.18 -9.23
CA GLU A 47 10.04 14.60 -9.40
C GLU A 47 9.25 13.60 -10.27
N ASN A 48 9.83 13.13 -11.38
CA ASN A 48 9.18 12.18 -12.25
C ASN A 48 9.03 10.80 -11.56
N LYS A 49 10.03 10.36 -10.80
CA LYS A 49 9.94 9.15 -9.96
C LYS A 49 8.80 9.26 -8.94
N PHE A 50 8.69 10.43 -8.29
CA PHE A 50 7.58 10.69 -7.37
C PHE A 50 6.21 10.65 -8.06
N LEU A 51 6.06 11.28 -9.23
CA LEU A 51 4.81 11.26 -9.99
C LEU A 51 4.36 9.84 -10.35
N MET A 52 5.29 8.95 -10.67
CA MET A 52 4.97 7.53 -10.93
C MET A 52 4.45 6.83 -9.67
N ILE A 53 5.06 7.08 -8.51
CA ILE A 53 4.55 6.55 -7.23
C ILE A 53 3.18 7.14 -6.92
N GLU A 54 2.98 8.46 -7.07
CA GLU A 54 1.69 9.11 -6.82
C GLU A 54 0.58 8.52 -7.71
N GLN A 55 0.89 8.28 -8.98
CA GLN A 55 -0.03 7.62 -9.91
C GLN A 55 -0.35 6.19 -9.48
N THR A 56 0.66 5.42 -9.06
CA THR A 56 0.48 4.06 -8.55
C THR A 56 -0.40 4.04 -7.29
N ILE A 57 -0.17 4.95 -6.34
CA ILE A 57 -1.02 5.10 -5.15
C ILE A 57 -2.47 5.44 -5.54
N ASN A 58 -2.64 6.36 -6.48
CA ASN A 58 -3.98 6.76 -6.92
C ASN A 58 -4.76 5.62 -7.59
N ASN A 59 -4.07 4.79 -8.35
CA ASN A 59 -4.69 3.74 -9.15
C ASN A 59 -4.81 2.40 -8.42
N ASN A 60 -3.81 2.03 -7.62
CA ASN A 60 -3.61 0.66 -7.14
C ASN A 60 -3.79 0.50 -5.63
N PHE A 61 -3.97 1.60 -4.88
CA PHE A 61 -4.27 1.53 -3.45
C PHE A 61 -5.76 1.79 -3.19
N ALA A 62 -6.31 1.15 -2.16
CA ALA A 62 -7.67 1.41 -1.67
C ALA A 62 -7.72 2.75 -0.89
N GLY A 63 -7.21 3.82 -1.50
CA GLY A 63 -6.82 5.07 -0.84
C GLY A 63 -7.93 5.71 -0.02
N THR A 64 -9.19 5.72 -0.49
CA THR A 64 -10.32 6.24 0.29
C THR A 64 -10.60 5.40 1.54
N GLY A 65 -10.55 4.07 1.42
CA GLY A 65 -10.74 3.15 2.55
C GLY A 65 -9.63 3.28 3.59
N ILE A 66 -8.39 3.37 3.14
CA ILE A 66 -7.22 3.56 3.99
C ILE A 66 -7.30 4.93 4.70
N ALA A 67 -7.57 6.00 3.97
CA ALA A 67 -7.72 7.35 4.53
C ALA A 67 -8.80 7.41 5.61
N LYS A 68 -9.98 6.82 5.35
CA LYS A 68 -11.06 6.68 6.33
C LYS A 68 -10.61 5.94 7.59
N PHE A 69 -9.92 4.83 7.43
CA PHE A 69 -9.40 4.03 8.56
C PHE A 69 -8.40 4.83 9.40
N VAL A 70 -7.46 5.52 8.74
CA VAL A 70 -6.40 6.32 9.37
C VAL A 70 -6.98 7.53 10.12
N ALA A 71 -7.96 8.25 9.56
CA ALA A 71 -8.62 9.38 10.22
C ALA A 71 -9.43 8.97 11.48
N GLY A 72 -9.81 7.70 11.59
CA GLY A 72 -10.48 7.17 12.77
C GLY A 72 -11.81 7.87 13.08
N LYS A 73 -11.99 8.29 14.33
CA LYS A 73 -13.24 8.94 14.80
C LYS A 73 -13.51 10.27 14.09
N SER A 74 -12.48 11.04 13.77
CA SER A 74 -12.60 12.35 13.14
C SER A 74 -13.17 12.29 11.72
N TRP A 75 -13.12 11.13 11.07
CA TRP A 75 -13.83 10.90 9.81
C TRP A 75 -15.34 11.02 9.96
N GLY A 76 -15.92 10.51 11.06
CA GLY A 76 -17.37 10.51 11.29
C GLY A 76 -17.95 11.91 11.33
N SER A 77 -17.29 12.83 12.03
CA SER A 77 -17.74 14.21 12.26
C SER A 77 -17.47 15.17 11.09
N ALA A 78 -16.60 14.80 10.12
CA ALA A 78 -16.28 15.65 9.00
C ALA A 78 -17.41 15.67 7.93
N ASN A 79 -17.59 16.81 7.25
CA ASN A 79 -18.49 16.94 6.13
C ASN A 79 -17.91 16.26 4.84
N LYS A 80 -18.71 16.24 3.76
CA LYS A 80 -18.34 15.55 2.51
C LYS A 80 -17.12 16.18 1.84
N ASP A 81 -17.02 17.50 1.84
CA ASP A 81 -15.93 18.22 1.17
C ASP A 81 -14.62 18.08 1.94
N THR A 82 -14.66 18.19 3.26
CA THR A 82 -13.53 17.89 4.14
C THR A 82 -13.03 16.48 3.96
N LYS A 83 -13.92 15.47 3.87
CA LYS A 83 -13.55 14.08 3.60
C LYS A 83 -12.84 13.94 2.25
N LYS A 84 -13.35 14.59 1.20
CA LYS A 84 -12.76 14.56 -0.15
C LYS A 84 -11.38 15.22 -0.17
N ALA A 85 -11.25 16.39 0.46
CA ALA A 85 -9.98 17.11 0.58
C ALA A 85 -8.94 16.29 1.37
N TYR A 86 -9.36 15.68 2.48
CA TYR A 86 -8.48 14.83 3.28
C TYR A 86 -8.00 13.61 2.50
N VAL A 87 -8.86 12.90 1.78
CA VAL A 87 -8.45 11.75 0.95
C VAL A 87 -7.39 12.15 -0.06
N LYS A 88 -7.53 13.31 -0.71
CA LYS A 88 -6.57 13.81 -1.69
C LYS A 88 -5.21 14.05 -1.04
N ILE A 89 -5.17 14.79 0.08
CA ILE A 89 -3.91 15.13 0.74
C ILE A 89 -3.26 13.92 1.41
N PHE A 90 -4.06 12.99 1.93
CA PHE A 90 -3.61 11.72 2.49
C PHE A 90 -2.92 10.84 1.44
N LYS A 91 -3.50 10.70 0.25
CA LYS A 91 -2.88 9.93 -0.83
C LYS A 91 -1.52 10.50 -1.24
N LYS A 92 -1.41 11.84 -1.31
CA LYS A 92 -0.13 12.52 -1.55
C LYS A 92 0.86 12.24 -0.42
N HIS A 93 0.42 12.26 0.84
CA HIS A 93 1.25 11.90 1.99
C HIS A 93 1.77 10.47 1.90
N LEU A 94 0.91 9.52 1.55
CA LEU A 94 1.29 8.13 1.38
C LEU A 94 2.32 7.97 0.25
N ALA A 95 2.12 8.65 -0.87
CA ALA A 95 3.07 8.65 -1.99
C ALA A 95 4.44 9.22 -1.58
N LEU A 96 4.48 10.32 -0.83
CA LEU A 96 5.72 10.91 -0.32
C LEU A 96 6.46 10.00 0.64
N ASN A 97 5.74 9.29 1.52
CA ASN A 97 6.36 8.31 2.42
C ASN A 97 7.03 7.17 1.64
N ILE A 98 6.31 6.60 0.64
CA ILE A 98 6.86 5.51 -0.18
C ILE A 98 8.03 6.04 -1.02
N ALA A 99 7.92 7.21 -1.63
CA ALA A 99 9.00 7.81 -2.41
C ALA A 99 10.26 8.05 -1.55
N SER A 100 10.08 8.51 -0.31
CA SER A 100 11.20 8.69 0.64
C SER A 100 11.86 7.36 1.01
N MET A 101 11.09 6.29 1.16
CA MET A 101 11.65 4.95 1.40
C MET A 101 12.42 4.45 0.17
N MET A 102 11.93 4.75 -1.02
CA MET A 102 12.58 4.37 -2.28
C MET A 102 13.86 5.14 -2.59
N GLN A 103 14.11 6.29 -1.95
CA GLN A 103 15.40 7.01 -2.11
C GLN A 103 16.61 6.20 -1.63
N GLY A 104 16.40 5.27 -0.69
CA GLY A 104 17.44 4.33 -0.26
C GLY A 104 17.54 3.06 -1.11
N TYR A 105 16.68 2.96 -2.13
CA TYR A 105 16.74 1.84 -3.07
C TYR A 105 17.82 2.11 -4.12
N SER A 106 18.74 1.17 -4.29
CA SER A 106 19.72 1.18 -5.37
C SER A 106 19.44 0.02 -6.35
N ASP A 107 20.03 -1.11 -6.12
CA ASP A 107 20.01 -2.31 -6.95
C ASP A 107 19.72 -3.58 -6.15
N GLN A 108 19.03 -3.43 -5.01
CA GLN A 108 18.63 -4.57 -4.21
C GLN A 108 17.72 -5.51 -5.02
N ASP A 109 17.99 -6.79 -4.89
CA ASP A 109 17.12 -7.83 -5.42
C ASP A 109 15.90 -8.04 -4.51
N TYR A 110 14.83 -8.57 -5.07
CA TYR A 110 13.70 -9.04 -4.28
C TYR A 110 13.16 -10.38 -4.81
N ILE A 111 12.61 -11.16 -3.90
CA ILE A 111 11.94 -12.42 -4.21
C ILE A 111 10.59 -12.49 -3.50
N PHE A 112 9.63 -13.14 -4.12
CA PHE A 112 8.37 -13.48 -3.46
C PHE A 112 8.51 -14.85 -2.78
N THR A 113 8.48 -14.85 -1.46
CA THR A 113 8.68 -16.06 -0.64
C THR A 113 7.37 -16.77 -0.29
N LYS A 114 6.24 -16.02 -0.29
CA LYS A 114 4.94 -16.57 0.05
C LYS A 114 3.81 -15.85 -0.69
N SER A 115 2.78 -16.60 -1.08
CA SER A 115 1.55 -16.03 -1.64
C SER A 115 0.36 -16.88 -1.18
N VAL A 116 -0.51 -16.32 -0.33
CA VAL A 116 -1.64 -17.01 0.30
C VAL A 116 -2.90 -16.18 0.20
N PHE A 117 -4.03 -16.82 -0.09
CA PHE A 117 -5.33 -16.20 0.00
C PHE A 117 -5.97 -16.53 1.37
N ASP A 118 -6.21 -15.48 2.16
CA ASP A 118 -6.98 -15.57 3.41
C ASP A 118 -8.47 -15.52 3.08
N ASP A 119 -9.11 -16.68 3.07
CA ASP A 119 -10.53 -16.81 2.72
C ASP A 119 -11.45 -16.12 3.72
N LYS A 120 -11.09 -16.10 4.99
CA LYS A 120 -11.89 -15.47 6.05
C LYS A 120 -12.00 -13.96 5.84
N ASN A 121 -10.89 -13.30 5.52
CA ASN A 121 -10.83 -11.86 5.33
C ASN A 121 -10.94 -11.43 3.86
N LYS A 122 -10.93 -12.42 2.92
CA LYS A 122 -10.92 -12.18 1.47
C LYS A 122 -9.76 -11.28 1.04
N VAL A 123 -8.55 -11.61 1.52
CA VAL A 123 -7.31 -10.85 1.31
C VAL A 123 -6.22 -11.77 0.81
N ASN A 124 -5.47 -11.33 -0.20
CA ASN A 124 -4.21 -11.98 -0.57
C ASN A 124 -3.09 -11.42 0.29
N LEU A 125 -2.30 -12.30 0.87
CA LEU A 125 -1.08 -12.01 1.63
C LEU A 125 0.11 -12.45 0.78
N ILE A 126 1.00 -11.53 0.45
CA ILE A 126 2.16 -11.79 -0.40
C ILE A 126 3.39 -11.29 0.30
N ASP A 127 4.26 -12.20 0.71
CA ASP A 127 5.54 -11.87 1.33
C ASP A 127 6.58 -11.68 0.23
N MET A 128 7.23 -10.53 0.28
CA MET A 128 8.34 -10.13 -0.56
C MET A 128 9.55 -9.88 0.33
N GLU A 129 10.63 -10.57 0.06
CA GLU A 129 11.90 -10.36 0.73
C GLU A 129 12.79 -9.48 -0.16
N ILE A 130 13.21 -8.34 0.37
CA ILE A 130 14.18 -7.44 -0.25
C ILE A 130 15.55 -7.84 0.29
N ILE A 131 16.49 -8.15 -0.59
CA ILE A 131 17.80 -8.71 -0.26
C ILE A 131 18.85 -7.63 -0.50
N SER A 132 19.69 -7.38 0.49
CA SER A 132 20.84 -6.47 0.41
C SER A 132 22.09 -7.12 1.02
N ASP A 133 23.23 -6.52 0.79
CA ASP A 133 24.54 -6.99 1.36
C ASP A 133 24.54 -7.00 2.90
N THR A 134 23.70 -6.19 3.54
CA THR A 134 23.61 -6.05 4.99
C THR A 134 22.52 -6.90 5.63
N GLY A 135 21.73 -7.63 4.85
CA GLY A 135 20.63 -8.48 5.33
C GLY A 135 19.40 -8.44 4.45
N SER A 136 18.33 -9.04 4.92
CA SER A 136 17.05 -9.04 4.21
C SER A 136 15.94 -8.38 5.02
N LEU A 137 14.95 -7.83 4.30
CA LEU A 137 13.77 -7.20 4.86
C LEU A 137 12.51 -7.82 4.25
N VAL A 138 11.66 -8.38 5.09
CA VAL A 138 10.37 -8.91 4.64
C VAL A 138 9.30 -7.82 4.63
N VAL A 139 8.65 -7.67 3.48
CA VAL A 139 7.49 -6.80 3.27
C VAL A 139 6.29 -7.67 2.90
N THR A 140 5.26 -7.70 3.76
CA THR A 140 4.01 -8.39 3.47
C THR A 140 3.01 -7.42 2.85
N TRP A 141 2.63 -7.66 1.62
CA TRP A 141 1.60 -6.94 0.90
C TRP A 141 0.23 -7.53 1.18
N ARG A 142 -0.72 -6.71 1.58
CA ARG A 142 -2.12 -7.10 1.76
C ARG A 142 -2.96 -6.55 0.62
N LEU A 143 -3.47 -7.44 -0.23
CA LEU A 143 -4.22 -7.07 -1.42
C LEU A 143 -5.67 -7.53 -1.32
N LYS A 144 -6.59 -6.67 -1.72
CA LYS A 144 -8.01 -7.01 -1.87
C LYS A 144 -8.42 -6.93 -3.33
N LYS A 145 -9.12 -7.97 -3.83
CA LYS A 145 -9.74 -7.93 -5.16
C LYS A 145 -11.10 -7.25 -5.08
N SER A 146 -11.35 -6.31 -5.98
CA SER A 146 -12.67 -5.71 -6.18
C SER A 146 -12.99 -5.73 -7.65
N LYS A 147 -14.06 -6.43 -8.03
CA LYS A 147 -14.34 -6.79 -9.44
C LYS A 147 -13.12 -7.53 -10.00
N GLU A 148 -12.56 -7.07 -11.13
CA GLU A 148 -11.41 -7.72 -11.77
C GLU A 148 -10.05 -7.06 -11.40
N LYS A 149 -10.03 -6.09 -10.47
CA LYS A 149 -8.83 -5.34 -10.10
C LYS A 149 -8.39 -5.63 -8.67
N TYR A 150 -7.07 -5.73 -8.45
CA TYR A 150 -6.47 -5.77 -7.13
C TYR A 150 -6.18 -4.36 -6.61
N TYR A 151 -6.24 -4.20 -5.29
CA TYR A 151 -5.89 -2.98 -4.59
C TYR A 151 -5.07 -3.31 -3.36
N VAL A 152 -3.99 -2.57 -3.14
CA VAL A 152 -3.23 -2.60 -1.90
C VAL A 152 -4.07 -1.96 -0.80
N ILE A 153 -4.26 -2.68 0.30
CA ILE A 153 -4.99 -2.21 1.48
C ILE A 153 -4.09 -1.98 2.68
N ASP A 154 -2.89 -2.59 2.71
CA ASP A 154 -1.89 -2.43 3.75
C ASP A 154 -0.53 -2.96 3.29
N LEU A 155 0.51 -2.53 3.98
CA LEU A 155 1.88 -3.00 3.89
C LEU A 155 2.38 -3.28 5.31
N LEU A 156 2.93 -4.47 5.55
CA LEU A 156 3.64 -4.77 6.79
C LEU A 156 5.14 -4.81 6.49
N VAL A 157 5.91 -4.07 7.25
CA VAL A 157 7.37 -4.08 7.19
C VAL A 157 7.87 -4.70 8.50
N ALA A 158 8.56 -5.82 8.41
CA ALA A 158 8.93 -6.64 9.57
C ALA A 158 7.72 -6.87 10.51
N ASP A 159 6.60 -7.32 9.95
CA ASP A 159 5.31 -7.59 10.61
C ASP A 159 4.58 -6.37 11.21
N ILE A 160 5.11 -5.16 11.03
CA ILE A 160 4.48 -3.93 11.52
C ILE A 160 3.64 -3.29 10.40
N SER A 161 2.32 -3.21 10.59
CA SER A 161 1.40 -2.57 9.64
C SER A 161 1.66 -1.07 9.54
N LEU A 162 1.99 -0.59 8.34
CA LEU A 162 2.16 0.84 8.07
C LEU A 162 0.86 1.62 8.29
N ILE A 163 -0.27 1.05 7.93
CA ILE A 163 -1.57 1.73 8.03
C ILE A 163 -2.03 1.84 9.48
N VAL A 164 -1.76 0.84 10.32
CA VAL A 164 -2.04 0.91 11.77
C VAL A 164 -1.12 1.93 12.44
N THR A 165 0.17 1.95 12.08
CA THR A 165 1.12 2.95 12.57
C THR A 165 0.68 4.36 12.19
N LYS A 166 0.33 4.60 10.93
CA LYS A 166 -0.19 5.90 10.46
C LYS A 166 -1.47 6.30 11.17
N ARG A 167 -2.36 5.37 11.47
CA ARG A 167 -3.55 5.66 12.27
C ARG A 167 -3.20 6.17 13.66
N SER A 168 -2.23 5.57 14.35
CA SER A 168 -1.78 6.02 15.66
C SER A 168 -1.15 7.42 15.60
N GLU A 169 -0.26 7.66 14.65
CA GLU A 169 0.38 8.95 14.41
C GLU A 169 -0.66 10.05 14.14
N PHE A 170 -1.56 9.82 13.18
CA PHE A 170 -2.56 10.80 12.77
C PHE A 170 -3.58 11.09 13.87
N ASN A 171 -4.01 10.08 14.60
CA ASN A 171 -4.90 10.31 15.74
C ASN A 171 -4.25 11.22 16.80
N SER A 172 -2.94 11.05 17.05
CA SER A 172 -2.21 11.93 17.96
C SER A 172 -2.09 13.36 17.43
N MET A 173 -1.86 13.53 16.11
CA MET A 173 -1.79 14.85 15.48
C MET A 173 -3.17 15.54 15.40
N ILE A 174 -4.21 14.80 15.07
CA ILE A 174 -5.60 15.32 14.99
C ILE A 174 -6.08 15.80 16.37
N LYS A 175 -5.72 15.11 17.45
CA LYS A 175 -6.02 15.56 18.82
C LYS A 175 -5.42 16.94 19.12
N LYS A 176 -4.24 17.26 18.60
CA LYS A 176 -3.57 18.56 18.82
C LYS A 176 -4.26 19.72 18.08
N VAL A 177 -5.18 19.43 17.19
CA VAL A 177 -5.97 20.42 16.43
C VAL A 177 -7.48 20.23 16.69
N ASP A 178 -7.85 20.07 17.94
CA ASP A 178 -9.23 19.99 18.45
C ASP A 178 -10.05 18.83 17.86
N ASN A 179 -9.42 17.72 17.51
CA ASN A 179 -10.02 16.59 16.79
C ASN A 179 -10.65 16.98 15.44
N SER A 180 -10.28 18.12 14.88
CA SER A 180 -10.78 18.64 13.60
C SER A 180 -9.99 18.06 12.42
N LEU A 181 -10.67 17.28 11.57
CA LEU A 181 -10.08 16.78 10.34
C LEU A 181 -9.77 17.91 9.35
N GLU A 182 -10.55 18.99 9.37
CA GLU A 182 -10.35 20.18 8.55
C GLU A 182 -9.04 20.90 8.90
N LYS A 183 -8.84 21.22 10.20
CA LYS A 183 -7.58 21.81 10.67
C LYS A 183 -6.36 20.90 10.43
N PHE A 184 -6.57 19.59 10.53
CA PHE A 184 -5.51 18.62 10.28
C PHE A 184 -5.07 18.57 8.79
N ILE A 185 -5.97 18.85 7.85
CA ILE A 185 -5.62 18.96 6.42
C ILE A 185 -4.52 20.00 6.20
N ASP A 186 -4.61 21.16 6.85
CA ASP A 186 -3.59 22.23 6.70
C ASP A 186 -2.23 21.81 7.27
N VAL A 187 -2.23 21.11 8.42
CA VAL A 187 -1.02 20.54 9.00
C VAL A 187 -0.38 19.52 8.06
N LEU A 188 -1.19 18.62 7.52
CA LEU A 188 -0.73 17.58 6.62
C LEU A 188 -0.25 18.13 5.28
N LYS A 189 -0.91 19.19 4.78
CA LYS A 189 -0.51 19.90 3.56
C LYS A 189 0.89 20.49 3.72
N LYS A 190 1.14 21.24 4.80
CA LYS A 190 2.45 21.82 5.11
C LYS A 190 3.53 20.74 5.24
N HIS A 191 3.23 19.65 5.92
CA HIS A 191 4.15 18.52 6.04
C HIS A 191 4.48 17.91 4.67
N ASN A 192 3.49 17.74 3.81
CA ASN A 192 3.68 17.19 2.47
C ASN A 192 4.51 18.12 1.58
N GLU A 193 4.33 19.44 1.68
CA GLU A 193 5.13 20.43 0.96
C GLU A 193 6.62 20.34 1.36
N LEU A 194 6.90 20.27 2.66
CA LEU A 194 8.28 20.10 3.16
C LEU A 194 8.90 18.77 2.70
N SER A 195 8.12 17.68 2.78
CA SER A 195 8.59 16.35 2.35
C SER A 195 8.85 16.29 0.85
N PHE A 196 8.01 16.94 0.04
CA PHE A 196 8.19 16.99 -1.40
C PHE A 196 9.46 17.79 -1.77
N ASN A 197 9.65 18.97 -1.18
CA ASN A 197 10.84 19.79 -1.44
C ASN A 197 12.13 19.05 -1.05
N LYS A 198 12.11 18.28 0.04
CA LYS A 198 13.27 17.46 0.42
C LYS A 198 13.52 16.29 -0.55
N LEU A 199 12.46 15.77 -1.17
CA LEU A 199 12.55 14.63 -2.08
C LEU A 199 13.19 15.04 -3.42
N ILE A 200 12.88 16.25 -3.92
CA ILE A 200 13.30 16.69 -5.26
C ILE A 200 14.63 17.47 -5.28
N ASN A 201 15.08 17.96 -4.12
CA ASN A 201 16.37 18.66 -3.94
C ASN A 201 17.42 17.71 -3.38
#